data_1f53be0a70660f7f195a7ad2b3bafaf4
#
_entry.id   1f53be0a70660f7f195a7ad2b3bafaf4
#
_cell.length_a   1.000
_cell.length_b   1.000
_cell.length_c   1.000
_cell.angle_alpha   90.00
_cell.angle_beta   90.00
_cell.angle_gamma   90.00
#
_symmetry.space_group_name_H-M   'P 1'
#
loop_
_entity.id
_entity.type
_entity.pdbx_description
1 polymer ?
#
loop_
_entity_poly.entity_id
_entity_poly.type
_entity_poly.pdbx_seq_one_letter_code
_entity_poly.pdbx_strand_id
1 'polypeptide(L)'
;MKFLILTPTLGDSPWLAETVASVAALLPGHEHVLVAPAAAVAPLAARFPSATVVAEPGGGMYAAINAGLAAAREWDAFTYINDDDLLLPGFAAVAAALAARPGQPLLAYGRVRLIDAGGRGLGAIPVSPFPGFNRDLYAQRVEPVFQHGTLVSRSAWARHGGFDPTYRFCGDSEYLARLCVRGVPALQVGADVAAFRLHRGQLTKNRPAMLAERARVDEQLGLLAPRRTARQRWARLLFRAANLPVYAGRVFRHGFVSFDELLERAG
;
A
#
# COMPACT_ATOMS: atom_id res chain seq x y z
N MET A 1 15.62 -7.96 12.63
CA MET A 1 14.83 -6.77 12.26
C MET A 1 13.40 -7.01 12.73
N LYS A 2 12.82 -6.04 13.42
CA LYS A 2 11.44 -6.11 13.94
C LYS A 2 10.51 -5.44 12.92
N PHE A 3 9.49 -6.16 12.48
CA PHE A 3 8.51 -5.65 11.52
C PHE A 3 7.21 -5.28 12.24
N LEU A 4 6.68 -4.11 11.93
CA LEU A 4 5.40 -3.63 12.41
C LEU A 4 4.39 -3.67 11.26
N ILE A 5 3.27 -4.34 11.47
CA ILE A 5 2.18 -4.38 10.52
C ILE A 5 0.97 -3.72 11.17
N LEU A 6 0.41 -2.75 10.50
CA LEU A 6 -0.74 -1.98 10.98
C LEU A 6 -1.98 -2.36 10.18
N THR A 7 -3.12 -2.50 10.84
CA THR A 7 -4.41 -2.64 10.18
C THR A 7 -5.39 -1.63 10.79
N PRO A 8 -5.64 -0.49 10.10
CA PRO A 8 -6.75 0.38 10.47
C PRO A 8 -8.07 -0.33 10.18
N THR A 9 -9.00 -0.32 11.13
CA THR A 9 -10.30 -0.99 10.97
C THR A 9 -11.38 -0.32 11.80
N LEU A 10 -12.61 -0.32 11.32
CA LEU A 10 -13.78 0.03 12.12
C LEU A 10 -14.27 -1.15 12.99
N GLY A 11 -13.77 -2.36 12.72
CA GLY A 11 -14.09 -3.57 13.47
C GLY A 11 -15.23 -4.39 12.89
N ASP A 12 -15.89 -3.91 11.85
CA ASP A 12 -17.08 -4.52 11.23
C ASP A 12 -16.81 -5.17 9.86
N SER A 13 -15.58 -5.09 9.34
CA SER A 13 -15.20 -5.72 8.09
C SER A 13 -15.40 -7.24 8.14
N PRO A 14 -16.14 -7.84 7.18
CA PRO A 14 -16.32 -9.29 7.12
C PRO A 14 -15.01 -10.02 6.79
N TRP A 15 -14.01 -9.34 6.25
CA TRP A 15 -12.72 -9.92 5.84
C TRP A 15 -11.61 -9.72 6.89
N LEU A 16 -11.84 -8.96 7.96
CA LEU A 16 -10.82 -8.68 8.99
C LEU A 16 -10.15 -9.96 9.52
N ALA A 17 -10.92 -11.05 9.70
CA ALA A 17 -10.37 -12.30 10.17
C ALA A 17 -9.38 -12.92 9.16
N GLU A 18 -9.67 -12.82 7.87
CA GLU A 18 -8.77 -13.26 6.80
C GLU A 18 -7.49 -12.40 6.76
N THR A 19 -7.64 -11.08 6.91
CA THR A 19 -6.51 -10.14 6.97
C THR A 19 -5.59 -10.49 8.14
N VAL A 20 -6.14 -10.63 9.36
CA VAL A 20 -5.35 -10.98 10.55
C VAL A 20 -4.65 -12.35 10.38
N ALA A 21 -5.35 -13.34 9.85
CA ALA A 21 -4.77 -14.65 9.59
C ALA A 21 -3.64 -14.59 8.56
N SER A 22 -3.79 -13.78 7.50
CA SER A 22 -2.76 -13.58 6.48
C SER A 22 -1.49 -12.98 7.05
N VAL A 23 -1.61 -12.02 7.96
CA VAL A 23 -0.49 -11.40 8.67
C VAL A 23 0.20 -12.40 9.58
N ALA A 24 -0.57 -13.12 10.40
CA ALA A 24 -0.03 -14.08 11.36
C ALA A 24 0.78 -15.22 10.71
N ALA A 25 0.45 -15.59 9.47
CA ALA A 25 1.09 -16.68 8.74
C ALA A 25 2.48 -16.33 8.17
N LEU A 26 2.90 -15.04 8.14
CA LEU A 26 3.98 -14.65 7.24
C LEU A 26 5.36 -14.42 7.86
N LEU A 27 5.46 -13.85 9.05
CA LEU A 27 6.75 -13.46 9.63
C LEU A 27 6.81 -13.81 11.11
N PRO A 28 7.71 -14.72 11.51
CA PRO A 28 7.99 -14.93 12.95
C PRO A 28 8.47 -13.63 13.60
N GLY A 29 7.87 -13.26 14.75
CA GLY A 29 8.33 -12.11 15.54
C GLY A 29 7.95 -10.73 15.01
N HIS A 30 6.94 -10.64 14.10
CA HIS A 30 6.34 -9.36 13.74
C HIS A 30 5.38 -8.89 14.86
N GLU A 31 5.20 -7.58 14.96
CA GLU A 31 4.12 -6.99 15.75
C GLU A 31 2.97 -6.63 14.81
N HIS A 32 1.75 -7.12 15.11
CA HIS A 32 0.54 -6.74 14.39
C HIS A 32 -0.31 -5.84 15.30
N VAL A 33 -0.59 -4.63 14.84
CA VAL A 33 -1.40 -3.64 15.57
C VAL A 33 -2.66 -3.34 14.77
N LEU A 34 -3.81 -3.64 15.37
CA LEU A 34 -5.11 -3.18 14.89
C LEU A 34 -5.39 -1.80 15.48
N VAL A 35 -5.76 -0.85 14.65
CA VAL A 35 -6.09 0.50 15.10
C VAL A 35 -7.57 0.76 14.84
N ALA A 36 -8.35 0.94 15.89
CA ALA A 36 -9.80 0.91 15.81
C ALA A 36 -10.46 1.98 16.70
N PRO A 37 -11.75 2.34 16.45
CA PRO A 37 -12.51 3.17 17.36
C PRO A 37 -12.50 2.62 18.79
N ALA A 38 -12.48 3.48 19.81
CA ALA A 38 -12.35 3.09 21.21
C ALA A 38 -13.37 2.01 21.64
N ALA A 39 -14.60 2.08 21.11
CA ALA A 39 -15.66 1.10 21.41
C ALA A 39 -15.36 -0.31 20.85
N ALA A 40 -14.54 -0.42 19.79
CA ALA A 40 -14.19 -1.67 19.18
C ALA A 40 -12.92 -2.32 19.78
N VAL A 41 -12.15 -1.61 20.61
CA VAL A 41 -10.87 -2.10 21.14
C VAL A 41 -11.04 -3.39 21.94
N ALA A 42 -11.91 -3.41 22.96
CA ALA A 42 -12.08 -4.58 23.80
C ALA A 42 -12.65 -5.81 23.04
N PRO A 43 -13.69 -5.66 22.20
CA PRO A 43 -14.18 -6.76 21.37
C PRO A 43 -13.11 -7.32 20.40
N LEU A 44 -12.32 -6.45 19.78
CA LEU A 44 -11.27 -6.88 18.85
C LEU A 44 -10.11 -7.55 19.57
N ALA A 45 -9.69 -7.06 20.73
CA ALA A 45 -8.64 -7.69 21.53
C ALA A 45 -9.06 -9.10 22.00
N ALA A 46 -10.32 -9.29 22.36
CA ALA A 46 -10.85 -10.61 22.70
C ALA A 46 -10.92 -11.54 21.48
N ARG A 47 -11.27 -11.00 20.31
CA ARG A 47 -11.37 -11.78 19.06
C ARG A 47 -10.02 -12.14 18.45
N PHE A 48 -9.01 -11.27 18.59
CA PHE A 48 -7.70 -11.42 17.97
C PHE A 48 -6.57 -11.29 19.01
N PRO A 49 -6.39 -12.27 19.92
CA PRO A 49 -5.42 -12.20 21.00
C PRO A 49 -3.96 -12.17 20.55
N SER A 50 -3.68 -12.51 19.28
CA SER A 50 -2.35 -12.42 18.68
C SER A 50 -1.97 -11.03 18.16
N ALA A 51 -2.92 -10.09 18.12
CA ALA A 51 -2.72 -8.71 17.70
C ALA A 51 -2.84 -7.75 18.89
N THR A 52 -2.03 -6.69 18.88
CA THR A 52 -2.23 -5.56 19.80
C THR A 52 -3.35 -4.69 19.23
N VAL A 53 -4.32 -4.29 20.07
CA VAL A 53 -5.39 -3.39 19.60
C VAL A 53 -5.25 -2.04 20.31
N VAL A 54 -5.21 -0.97 19.53
CA VAL A 54 -5.10 0.40 20.04
C VAL A 54 -6.27 1.27 19.55
N ALA A 55 -6.66 2.24 20.38
CA ALA A 55 -7.70 3.18 20.01
C ALA A 55 -7.18 4.21 18.97
N GLU A 56 -7.96 4.47 17.93
CA GLU A 56 -7.70 5.57 17.02
C GLU A 56 -8.02 6.93 17.67
N PRO A 57 -7.28 8.01 17.32
CA PRO A 57 -7.54 9.34 17.86
C PRO A 57 -8.72 10.06 17.19
N GLY A 58 -9.34 9.45 16.17
CA GLY A 58 -10.20 10.14 15.20
C GLY A 58 -9.38 10.83 14.12
N GLY A 59 -10.04 11.38 13.11
CA GLY A 59 -9.37 12.08 11.99
C GLY A 59 -9.08 11.21 10.76
N GLY A 60 -9.61 9.98 10.72
CA GLY A 60 -9.55 9.11 9.54
C GLY A 60 -8.39 8.12 9.52
N MET A 61 -8.33 7.34 8.45
CA MET A 61 -7.44 6.19 8.32
C MET A 61 -5.95 6.53 8.50
N TYR A 62 -5.47 7.62 7.93
CA TYR A 62 -4.05 8.00 8.04
C TYR A 62 -3.67 8.52 9.43
N ALA A 63 -4.60 9.16 10.14
CA ALA A 63 -4.43 9.48 11.55
C ALA A 63 -4.35 8.20 12.42
N ALA A 64 -5.20 7.22 12.13
CA ALA A 64 -5.17 5.92 12.79
C ALA A 64 -3.84 5.19 12.55
N ILE A 65 -3.34 5.14 11.32
CA ILE A 65 -2.04 4.53 10.99
C ILE A 65 -0.90 5.23 11.76
N ASN A 66 -0.88 6.56 11.78
CA ASN A 66 0.12 7.31 12.54
C ASN A 66 0.04 7.03 14.05
N ALA A 67 -1.16 6.88 14.61
CA ALA A 67 -1.35 6.51 16.01
C ALA A 67 -0.82 5.10 16.31
N GLY A 68 -1.06 4.14 15.42
CA GLY A 68 -0.49 2.80 15.53
C GLY A 68 1.05 2.80 15.50
N LEU A 69 1.65 3.60 14.60
CA LEU A 69 3.11 3.80 14.55
C LEU A 69 3.68 4.40 15.85
N ALA A 70 2.95 5.33 16.45
CA ALA A 70 3.34 5.97 17.71
C ALA A 70 3.17 5.06 18.92
N ALA A 71 2.17 4.17 18.91
CA ALA A 71 1.89 3.23 20.00
C ALA A 71 2.87 2.06 20.05
N ALA A 72 3.41 1.64 18.90
CA ALA A 72 4.38 0.56 18.81
C ALA A 72 5.74 0.97 19.41
N ARG A 73 6.29 0.10 20.29
CA ARG A 73 7.50 0.44 21.07
C ARG A 73 8.77 0.36 20.25
N GLU A 74 8.96 -0.73 19.52
CA GLU A 74 10.20 -1.01 18.81
C GLU A 74 9.91 -1.66 17.47
N TRP A 75 10.32 -1.01 16.40
CA TRP A 75 10.23 -1.55 15.06
C TRP A 75 11.35 -0.98 14.18
N ASP A 76 11.78 -1.74 13.20
CA ASP A 76 12.81 -1.34 12.23
C ASP A 76 12.20 -0.96 10.87
N ALA A 77 11.07 -1.58 10.52
CA ALA A 77 10.31 -1.27 9.33
C ALA A 77 8.81 -1.53 9.55
N PHE A 78 7.98 -0.80 8.83
CA PHE A 78 6.54 -0.95 8.91
C PHE A 78 5.89 -1.08 7.53
N THR A 79 4.72 -1.70 7.54
CA THR A 79 3.70 -1.64 6.49
C THR A 79 2.33 -1.47 7.12
N TYR A 80 1.33 -1.09 6.33
CA TYR A 80 -0.04 -1.30 6.74
C TYR A 80 -0.79 -2.11 5.68
N ILE A 81 -1.83 -2.78 6.08
CA ILE A 81 -2.76 -3.52 5.25
C ILE A 81 -4.18 -3.18 5.69
N ASN A 82 -5.07 -2.90 4.76
CA ASN A 82 -6.46 -2.63 5.07
C ASN A 82 -7.16 -3.90 5.57
N ASP A 83 -8.26 -3.76 6.27
CA ASP A 83 -8.98 -4.86 6.92
C ASP A 83 -9.83 -5.73 5.96
N ASP A 84 -9.70 -5.47 4.65
CA ASP A 84 -10.30 -6.21 3.54
C ASP A 84 -9.26 -6.87 2.61
N ASP A 85 -7.96 -6.59 2.81
CA ASP A 85 -6.85 -7.03 1.99
C ASP A 85 -6.04 -8.16 2.64
N LEU A 86 -5.14 -8.78 1.86
CA LEU A 86 -4.32 -9.89 2.33
C LEU A 86 -2.83 -9.63 2.08
N LEU A 87 -1.97 -9.97 3.04
CA LEU A 87 -0.57 -10.20 2.77
C LEU A 87 -0.37 -11.62 2.20
N LEU A 88 0.52 -11.77 1.24
CA LEU A 88 0.81 -13.05 0.58
C LEU A 88 2.22 -13.57 0.97
N PRO A 89 2.51 -14.87 0.81
CA PRO A 89 3.80 -15.44 1.18
C PRO A 89 5.03 -14.75 0.58
N GLY A 90 4.89 -14.13 -0.59
CA GLY A 90 5.94 -13.32 -1.21
C GLY A 90 6.36 -12.08 -0.41
N PHE A 91 5.58 -11.65 0.58
CA PHE A 91 5.94 -10.55 1.47
C PHE A 91 7.21 -10.85 2.28
N ALA A 92 7.49 -12.12 2.59
CA ALA A 92 8.74 -12.53 3.24
C ALA A 92 9.98 -12.12 2.42
N ALA A 93 9.89 -12.09 1.09
CA ALA A 93 11.00 -11.63 0.23
C ALA A 93 11.21 -10.11 0.33
N VAL A 94 10.15 -9.31 0.52
CA VAL A 94 10.25 -7.87 0.78
C VAL A 94 10.94 -7.62 2.12
N ALA A 95 10.53 -8.34 3.15
CA ALA A 95 11.12 -8.27 4.48
C ALA A 95 12.62 -8.64 4.46
N ALA A 96 12.97 -9.73 3.77
CA ALA A 96 14.36 -10.16 3.61
C ALA A 96 15.22 -9.14 2.84
N ALA A 97 14.69 -8.56 1.74
CA ALA A 97 15.39 -7.56 0.95
C ALA A 97 15.70 -6.29 1.77
N LEU A 98 14.80 -5.87 2.64
CA LEU A 98 14.99 -4.72 3.53
C LEU A 98 15.92 -5.08 4.68
N ALA A 99 15.79 -6.26 5.28
CA ALA A 99 16.65 -6.73 6.37
C ALA A 99 18.12 -6.89 5.97
N ALA A 100 18.40 -7.12 4.69
CA ALA A 100 19.77 -7.15 4.15
C ALA A 100 20.47 -5.77 4.16
N ARG A 101 19.76 -4.68 4.46
CA ARG A 101 20.26 -3.30 4.45
C ARG A 101 19.86 -2.52 5.71
N PRO A 102 20.30 -2.96 6.90
CA PRO A 102 19.86 -2.38 8.16
C PRO A 102 20.29 -0.90 8.27
N GLY A 103 19.41 -0.09 8.90
CA GLY A 103 19.69 1.33 9.16
C GLY A 103 19.57 2.27 7.95
N GLN A 104 19.47 1.75 6.73
CA GLN A 104 19.32 2.59 5.54
C GLN A 104 17.88 3.09 5.38
N PRO A 105 17.70 4.35 4.90
CA PRO A 105 16.37 4.83 4.52
C PRO A 105 15.94 4.15 3.22
N LEU A 106 15.03 3.19 3.32
CA LEU A 106 14.60 2.33 2.21
C LEU A 106 13.09 2.18 2.19
N LEU A 107 12.55 1.96 0.98
CA LEU A 107 11.27 1.29 0.82
C LEU A 107 11.46 0.00 0.00
N ALA A 108 10.71 -1.04 0.30
CA ALA A 108 10.74 -2.29 -0.43
C ALA A 108 9.33 -2.74 -0.79
N TYR A 109 9.10 -3.20 -2.02
CA TYR A 109 7.77 -3.55 -2.52
C TYR A 109 7.81 -4.72 -3.51
N GLY A 110 6.65 -5.31 -3.75
CA GLY A 110 6.48 -6.39 -4.72
C GLY A 110 5.24 -6.20 -5.60
N ARG A 111 4.80 -7.29 -6.23
CA ARG A 111 3.59 -7.29 -7.05
C ARG A 111 2.35 -7.43 -6.18
N VAL A 112 1.26 -6.78 -6.61
CA VAL A 112 -0.04 -6.82 -5.94
C VAL A 112 -1.06 -7.53 -6.82
N ARG A 113 -1.68 -8.58 -6.28
CA ARG A 113 -2.79 -9.27 -6.92
C ARG A 113 -4.08 -8.50 -6.73
N LEU A 114 -5.02 -8.69 -7.67
CA LEU A 114 -6.40 -8.26 -7.51
C LEU A 114 -7.26 -9.48 -7.24
N ILE A 115 -8.14 -9.40 -6.25
CA ILE A 115 -9.13 -10.43 -5.92
C ILE A 115 -10.52 -9.80 -5.81
N ASP A 116 -11.57 -10.58 -6.04
CA ASP A 116 -12.96 -10.16 -5.78
C ASP A 116 -13.32 -10.32 -4.28
N ALA A 117 -14.57 -9.96 -3.94
CA ALA A 117 -15.10 -10.10 -2.59
C ALA A 117 -15.02 -11.54 -2.05
N GLY A 118 -15.06 -12.55 -2.91
CA GLY A 118 -14.95 -13.97 -2.57
C GLY A 118 -13.49 -14.50 -2.58
N GLY A 119 -12.50 -13.65 -2.81
CA GLY A 119 -11.09 -14.04 -2.85
C GLY A 119 -10.60 -14.63 -4.19
N ARG A 120 -11.44 -14.62 -5.24
CA ARG A 120 -11.04 -15.13 -6.58
C ARG A 120 -10.14 -14.14 -7.28
N GLY A 121 -9.10 -14.64 -7.96
CA GLY A 121 -8.13 -13.83 -8.66
C GLY A 121 -8.70 -13.10 -9.88
N LEU A 122 -8.62 -11.78 -9.90
CA LEU A 122 -9.02 -10.90 -11.01
C LEU A 122 -7.83 -10.48 -11.88
N GLY A 123 -6.60 -10.63 -11.39
CA GLY A 123 -5.40 -10.23 -12.10
C GLY A 123 -4.35 -9.64 -11.18
N ALA A 124 -3.67 -8.59 -11.64
CA ALA A 124 -2.67 -7.87 -10.86
C ALA A 124 -2.70 -6.37 -11.16
N ILE A 125 -2.10 -5.58 -10.27
CA ILE A 125 -1.84 -4.16 -10.47
C ILE A 125 -0.49 -4.01 -11.16
N PRO A 126 -0.36 -3.15 -12.20
CA PRO A 126 0.93 -2.82 -12.78
C PRO A 126 1.82 -2.11 -11.76
N VAL A 127 3.00 -2.64 -11.48
CA VAL A 127 4.01 -2.03 -10.60
C VAL A 127 5.33 -1.85 -11.34
N SER A 128 6.17 -0.94 -10.88
CA SER A 128 7.47 -0.71 -11.52
C SER A 128 8.48 -1.77 -11.11
N PRO A 129 9.04 -2.54 -12.05
CA PRO A 129 10.17 -3.41 -11.77
C PRO A 129 11.52 -2.67 -11.77
N PHE A 130 11.50 -1.36 -12.06
CA PHE A 130 12.69 -0.52 -12.17
C PHE A 130 12.65 0.64 -11.16
N PRO A 131 13.03 0.41 -9.88
CA PRO A 131 12.89 1.41 -8.81
C PRO A 131 13.55 2.75 -9.10
N GLY A 132 14.65 2.77 -9.86
CA GLY A 132 15.37 3.98 -10.25
C GLY A 132 14.56 4.96 -11.13
N PHE A 133 13.40 4.54 -11.63
CA PHE A 133 12.48 5.36 -12.42
C PHE A 133 11.19 5.75 -11.67
N ASN A 134 11.03 5.35 -10.41
CA ASN A 134 9.78 5.60 -9.69
C ASN A 134 9.44 7.09 -9.62
N ARG A 135 10.42 7.97 -9.33
CA ARG A 135 10.24 9.43 -9.37
C ARG A 135 9.75 9.92 -10.74
N ASP A 136 10.35 9.39 -11.82
CA ASP A 136 10.00 9.78 -13.19
C ASP A 136 8.59 9.32 -13.58
N LEU A 137 8.12 8.20 -13.02
CA LEU A 137 6.77 7.67 -13.22
C LEU A 137 5.73 8.50 -12.45
N TYR A 138 5.98 8.83 -11.18
CA TYR A 138 5.11 9.73 -10.41
C TYR A 138 4.95 11.09 -11.09
N ALA A 139 6.03 11.67 -11.63
CA ALA A 139 5.98 12.92 -12.41
C ALA A 139 5.14 12.82 -13.70
N GLN A 140 4.67 11.65 -14.05
CA GLN A 140 3.79 11.39 -15.19
C GLN A 140 2.41 10.85 -14.78
N ARG A 141 2.04 10.96 -13.50
CA ARG A 141 0.79 10.43 -12.93
C ARG A 141 0.65 8.91 -13.12
N VAL A 142 1.79 8.20 -13.09
CA VAL A 142 1.82 6.74 -13.03
C VAL A 142 2.24 6.36 -11.63
N GLU A 143 1.45 5.55 -10.95
CA GLU A 143 1.79 4.99 -9.65
C GLU A 143 2.66 3.75 -9.82
N PRO A 144 3.97 3.84 -9.53
CA PRO A 144 4.88 2.72 -9.74
C PRO A 144 4.91 1.75 -8.57
N VAL A 145 4.45 2.20 -7.39
CA VAL A 145 4.46 1.46 -6.12
C VAL A 145 3.09 1.57 -5.50
N PHE A 146 2.56 0.46 -5.03
CA PHE A 146 1.31 0.41 -4.26
C PHE A 146 1.61 0.13 -2.79
N GLN A 147 0.80 0.68 -1.90
CA GLN A 147 0.99 0.54 -0.46
C GLN A 147 0.92 -0.91 0.03
N HIS A 148 0.09 -1.76 -0.63
CA HIS A 148 -0.16 -3.15 -0.25
C HIS A 148 1.14 -3.97 -0.24
N GLY A 149 1.58 -4.35 0.95
CA GLY A 149 2.82 -5.10 1.14
C GLY A 149 4.10 -4.30 0.88
N THR A 150 4.04 -2.97 0.84
CA THR A 150 5.23 -2.10 0.79
C THR A 150 5.76 -1.87 2.20
N LEU A 151 6.99 -2.28 2.47
CA LEU A 151 7.71 -1.99 3.71
C LEU A 151 8.49 -0.69 3.60
N VAL A 152 8.40 0.14 4.64
CA VAL A 152 9.17 1.38 4.80
C VAL A 152 10.04 1.26 6.05
N SER A 153 11.35 1.51 5.91
CA SER A 153 12.27 1.48 7.03
C SER A 153 12.01 2.62 8.02
N ARG A 154 12.31 2.39 9.31
CA ARG A 154 12.20 3.40 10.35
C ARG A 154 13.05 4.65 10.04
N SER A 155 14.22 4.46 9.45
CA SER A 155 15.08 5.56 9.04
C SER A 155 14.49 6.43 7.93
N ALA A 156 13.74 5.85 6.98
CA ALA A 156 12.99 6.59 5.98
C ALA A 156 11.83 7.38 6.62
N TRP A 157 11.06 6.73 7.48
CA TRP A 157 9.98 7.37 8.23
C TRP A 157 10.48 8.50 9.13
N ALA A 158 11.55 8.29 9.91
CA ALA A 158 12.11 9.31 10.79
C ALA A 158 12.61 10.55 10.04
N ARG A 159 13.13 10.36 8.82
CA ARG A 159 13.65 11.45 7.98
C ARG A 159 12.54 12.21 7.25
N HIS A 160 11.47 11.54 6.85
CA HIS A 160 10.47 12.09 5.93
C HIS A 160 9.08 12.27 6.55
N GLY A 161 8.89 11.84 7.80
CA GLY A 161 7.62 11.90 8.52
C GLY A 161 6.68 10.75 8.18
N GLY A 162 5.52 10.72 8.85
CA GLY A 162 4.44 9.78 8.63
C GLY A 162 3.49 10.21 7.50
N PHE A 163 2.28 9.66 7.54
CA PHE A 163 1.19 10.03 6.63
C PHE A 163 0.62 11.40 7.00
N ASP A 164 0.22 12.18 5.99
CA ASP A 164 -0.52 13.42 6.20
C ASP A 164 -2.00 13.09 6.47
N PRO A 165 -2.52 13.32 7.70
CA PRO A 165 -3.88 12.98 8.07
C PRO A 165 -4.94 13.89 7.42
N THR A 166 -4.54 14.93 6.72
CA THR A 166 -5.47 15.81 5.99
C THR A 166 -5.97 15.18 4.69
N TYR A 167 -5.34 14.10 4.22
CA TYR A 167 -5.83 13.27 3.13
C TYR A 167 -6.84 12.23 3.64
N ARG A 168 -7.84 11.95 2.83
CA ARG A 168 -8.82 10.91 3.10
C ARG A 168 -8.73 9.71 2.14
N PHE A 169 -8.32 9.96 0.90
CA PHE A 169 -8.32 8.97 -0.19
C PHE A 169 -6.93 8.69 -0.76
N CYS A 170 -6.04 9.66 -0.81
CA CYS A 170 -4.75 9.58 -1.51
C CYS A 170 -3.52 9.77 -0.61
N GLY A 171 -3.65 9.59 0.71
CA GLY A 171 -2.51 9.79 1.62
C GLY A 171 -1.42 8.72 1.49
N ASP A 172 -1.76 7.50 1.05
CA ASP A 172 -0.80 6.47 0.66
C ASP A 172 -0.04 6.85 -0.61
N SER A 173 -0.76 7.33 -1.63
CA SER A 173 -0.16 7.83 -2.87
C SER A 173 0.74 9.03 -2.60
N GLU A 174 0.32 9.98 -1.74
CA GLU A 174 1.15 11.10 -1.29
C GLU A 174 2.42 10.59 -0.61
N TYR A 175 2.27 9.71 0.38
CA TYR A 175 3.39 9.22 1.17
C TYR A 175 4.45 8.53 0.32
N LEU A 176 4.05 7.58 -0.52
CA LEU A 176 4.96 6.84 -1.39
C LEU A 176 5.59 7.74 -2.47
N ALA A 177 4.80 8.64 -3.06
CA ALA A 177 5.31 9.62 -4.02
C ALA A 177 6.34 10.55 -3.37
N ARG A 178 6.05 11.05 -2.17
CA ARG A 178 6.96 11.91 -1.38
C ARG A 178 8.29 11.23 -1.10
N LEU A 179 8.28 9.95 -0.67
CA LEU A 179 9.49 9.19 -0.45
C LEU A 179 10.30 9.05 -1.75
N CYS A 180 9.66 8.67 -2.86
CA CYS A 180 10.32 8.52 -4.16
C CYS A 180 10.87 9.85 -4.70
N VAL A 181 10.11 10.94 -4.59
CA VAL A 181 10.52 12.28 -5.04
C VAL A 181 11.70 12.81 -4.23
N ARG A 182 11.71 12.52 -2.94
CA ARG A 182 12.84 12.89 -2.04
C ARG A 182 14.04 11.95 -2.13
N GLY A 183 14.02 10.99 -3.06
CA GLY A 183 15.16 10.14 -3.38
C GLY A 183 15.39 9.00 -2.41
N VAL A 184 14.37 8.58 -1.64
CA VAL A 184 14.48 7.35 -0.84
C VAL A 184 14.69 6.17 -1.78
N PRO A 185 15.78 5.39 -1.62
CA PRO A 185 16.02 4.23 -2.44
C PRO A 185 14.91 3.20 -2.29
N ALA A 186 14.53 2.59 -3.40
CA ALA A 186 13.49 1.59 -3.44
C ALA A 186 14.04 0.24 -3.92
N LEU A 187 13.54 -0.85 -3.33
CA LEU A 187 13.85 -2.22 -3.70
C LEU A 187 12.57 -2.88 -4.22
N GLN A 188 12.66 -3.51 -5.39
CA GLN A 188 11.55 -4.27 -5.94
C GLN A 188 11.88 -5.76 -5.87
N VAL A 189 10.93 -6.57 -5.40
CA VAL A 189 11.01 -8.03 -5.44
C VAL A 189 10.03 -8.60 -6.45
N GLY A 190 10.45 -9.63 -7.19
CA GLY A 190 9.63 -10.27 -8.23
C GLY A 190 8.52 -11.19 -7.72
N ALA A 191 8.09 -11.04 -6.47
CA ALA A 191 7.08 -11.86 -5.82
C ALA A 191 5.72 -11.16 -5.70
N ASP A 192 4.64 -11.92 -5.60
CA ASP A 192 3.31 -11.44 -5.24
C ASP A 192 3.26 -11.30 -3.72
N VAL A 193 3.14 -10.07 -3.23
CA VAL A 193 3.34 -9.72 -1.81
C VAL A 193 2.05 -9.42 -1.07
N ALA A 194 1.01 -9.02 -1.80
CA ALA A 194 -0.30 -8.73 -1.26
C ALA A 194 -1.41 -8.99 -2.28
N ALA A 195 -2.63 -9.14 -1.79
CA ALA A 195 -3.85 -9.15 -2.60
C ALA A 195 -4.75 -8.00 -2.18
N PHE A 196 -5.11 -7.16 -3.14
CA PHE A 196 -6.05 -6.07 -3.01
C PHE A 196 -7.44 -6.56 -3.39
N ARG A 197 -8.37 -6.49 -2.45
CA ARG A 197 -9.75 -6.94 -2.64
C ARG A 197 -10.60 -5.83 -3.23
N LEU A 198 -11.39 -6.18 -4.25
CA LEU A 198 -12.35 -5.30 -4.88
C LEU A 198 -13.75 -5.64 -4.41
N HIS A 199 -14.45 -4.66 -3.82
CA HIS A 199 -15.84 -4.80 -3.37
C HIS A 199 -16.61 -3.46 -3.35
N ARG A 200 -17.93 -3.50 -3.15
CA ARG A 200 -18.80 -2.30 -3.26
C ARG A 200 -18.57 -1.23 -2.18
N GLY A 201 -18.07 -1.61 -1.02
CA GLY A 201 -17.89 -0.72 0.14
C GLY A 201 -16.62 0.13 0.13
N GLN A 202 -15.75 0.04 -0.88
CA GLN A 202 -14.44 0.69 -0.88
C GLN A 202 -14.51 2.21 -1.01
N LEU A 203 -13.62 2.89 -0.27
CA LEU A 203 -13.46 4.35 -0.31
C LEU A 203 -13.09 4.87 -1.72
N THR A 204 -12.38 4.08 -2.52
CA THR A 204 -11.94 4.42 -3.88
C THR A 204 -13.07 4.74 -4.86
N LYS A 205 -14.33 4.48 -4.50
CA LYS A 205 -15.51 4.83 -5.32
C LYS A 205 -15.86 6.31 -5.33
N ASN A 206 -15.39 7.11 -4.37
CA ASN A 206 -15.58 8.56 -4.40
C ASN A 206 -14.57 9.23 -5.33
N ARG A 207 -14.71 8.97 -6.62
CA ARG A 207 -13.79 9.40 -7.66
C ARG A 207 -13.56 10.91 -7.73
N PRO A 208 -14.58 11.81 -7.62
CA PRO A 208 -14.33 13.25 -7.64
C PRO A 208 -13.41 13.71 -6.50
N ALA A 209 -13.66 13.24 -5.27
CA ALA A 209 -12.84 13.59 -4.11
C ALA A 209 -11.42 13.03 -4.23
N MET A 210 -11.28 11.79 -4.71
CA MET A 210 -9.98 11.17 -4.97
C MET A 210 -9.18 11.94 -6.03
N LEU A 211 -9.82 12.38 -7.11
CA LEU A 211 -9.14 13.18 -8.15
C LEU A 211 -8.71 14.56 -7.63
N ALA A 212 -9.51 15.19 -6.77
CA ALA A 212 -9.15 16.46 -6.15
C ALA A 212 -7.94 16.31 -5.21
N GLU A 213 -7.92 15.26 -4.37
CA GLU A 213 -6.75 14.96 -3.53
C GLU A 213 -5.52 14.62 -4.37
N ARG A 214 -5.69 13.88 -5.46
CA ARG A 214 -4.59 13.56 -6.37
C ARG A 214 -3.98 14.82 -7.00
N ALA A 215 -4.81 15.77 -7.42
CA ALA A 215 -4.34 17.06 -7.94
C ALA A 215 -3.53 17.83 -6.87
N ARG A 216 -3.96 17.79 -5.62
CA ARG A 216 -3.24 18.35 -4.48
C ARG A 216 -1.87 17.67 -4.26
N VAL A 217 -1.80 16.34 -4.36
CA VAL A 217 -0.52 15.59 -4.28
C VAL A 217 0.43 16.05 -5.39
N ASP A 218 -0.08 16.12 -6.63
CA ASP A 218 0.71 16.55 -7.79
C ASP A 218 1.28 17.96 -7.61
N GLU A 219 0.48 18.89 -7.07
CA GLU A 219 0.88 20.26 -6.78
C GLU A 219 1.93 20.34 -5.66
N GLN A 220 1.64 19.72 -4.51
CA GLN A 220 2.53 19.76 -3.34
C GLN A 220 3.91 19.15 -3.60
N LEU A 221 3.96 18.11 -4.42
CA LEU A 221 5.20 17.42 -4.76
C LEU A 221 5.87 17.94 -6.03
N GLY A 222 5.30 18.97 -6.67
CA GLY A 222 5.85 19.56 -7.90
C GLY A 222 5.89 18.57 -9.07
N LEU A 223 4.88 17.69 -9.17
CA LEU A 223 4.82 16.64 -10.20
C LEU A 223 4.27 17.14 -11.54
N LEU A 224 3.79 18.37 -11.60
CA LEU A 224 3.19 18.97 -12.79
C LEU A 224 4.26 19.59 -13.70
N ALA A 225 5.05 18.78 -14.39
CA ALA A 225 5.97 19.29 -15.40
C ALA A 225 5.25 19.55 -16.73
N PRO A 226 5.41 20.75 -17.37
CA PRO A 226 4.73 21.09 -18.62
C PRO A 226 5.21 20.22 -19.81
N ARG A 227 6.42 19.71 -19.77
CA ARG A 227 6.99 18.83 -20.81
C ARG A 227 7.72 17.66 -20.19
N ARG A 228 7.49 16.47 -20.75
CA ARG A 228 8.19 15.26 -20.35
C ARG A 228 9.61 15.23 -20.89
N THR A 229 10.58 14.93 -20.02
CA THR A 229 11.97 14.69 -20.39
C THR A 229 12.11 13.37 -21.18
N ALA A 230 13.23 13.18 -21.88
CA ALA A 230 13.55 11.91 -22.55
C ALA A 230 13.57 10.74 -21.52
N ARG A 231 14.17 10.96 -20.34
CA ARG A 231 14.23 9.98 -19.25
C ARG A 231 12.82 9.56 -18.78
N GLN A 232 11.90 10.51 -18.61
CA GLN A 232 10.51 10.22 -18.24
C GLN A 232 9.78 9.41 -19.32
N ARG A 233 9.99 9.74 -20.61
CA ARG A 233 9.41 8.96 -21.72
C ARG A 233 9.91 7.51 -21.71
N TRP A 234 11.21 7.31 -21.50
CA TRP A 234 11.82 5.99 -21.36
C TRP A 234 11.28 5.23 -20.14
N ALA A 235 11.19 5.87 -18.99
CA ALA A 235 10.62 5.29 -17.78
C ALA A 235 9.21 4.72 -18.04
N ARG A 236 8.35 5.50 -18.72
CA ARG A 236 6.98 5.09 -19.06
C ARG A 236 6.94 3.94 -20.09
N LEU A 237 7.84 3.96 -21.07
CA LEU A 237 7.94 2.88 -22.05
C LEU A 237 8.36 1.57 -21.38
N LEU A 238 9.41 1.59 -20.57
CA LEU A 238 9.89 0.44 -19.81
C LEU A 238 8.82 -0.10 -18.85
N PHE A 239 8.13 0.80 -18.15
CA PHE A 239 7.02 0.42 -17.26
C PHE A 239 5.91 -0.31 -18.01
N ARG A 240 5.49 0.23 -19.17
CA ARG A 240 4.46 -0.40 -20.00
C ARG A 240 4.91 -1.74 -20.55
N ALA A 241 6.13 -1.82 -21.09
CA ALA A 241 6.69 -3.05 -21.64
C ALA A 241 6.77 -4.16 -20.58
N ALA A 242 7.27 -3.84 -19.38
CA ALA A 242 7.39 -4.80 -18.29
C ALA A 242 6.03 -5.27 -17.74
N ASN A 243 4.99 -4.44 -17.87
CA ASN A 243 3.64 -4.78 -17.43
C ASN A 243 2.73 -5.30 -18.56
N LEU A 244 3.25 -5.55 -19.77
CA LEU A 244 2.48 -6.16 -20.87
C LEU A 244 1.74 -7.44 -20.43
N PRO A 245 2.36 -8.40 -19.70
CA PRO A 245 1.65 -9.58 -19.23
C PRO A 245 0.46 -9.27 -18.31
N VAL A 246 0.57 -8.22 -17.48
CA VAL A 246 -0.53 -7.78 -16.59
C VAL A 246 -1.69 -7.24 -17.42
N TYR A 247 -1.40 -6.39 -18.41
CA TYR A 247 -2.43 -5.84 -19.30
C TYR A 247 -3.06 -6.92 -20.18
N ALA A 248 -2.25 -7.79 -20.80
CA ALA A 248 -2.73 -8.89 -21.62
C ALA A 248 -3.59 -9.87 -20.79
N GLY A 249 -3.16 -10.22 -19.58
CA GLY A 249 -3.92 -11.07 -18.66
C GLY A 249 -5.27 -10.48 -18.25
N ARG A 250 -5.35 -9.14 -18.09
CA ARG A 250 -6.61 -8.44 -17.83
C ARG A 250 -7.54 -8.53 -19.04
N VAL A 251 -7.03 -8.20 -20.23
CA VAL A 251 -7.82 -8.27 -21.49
C VAL A 251 -8.33 -9.69 -21.74
N PHE A 252 -7.47 -10.69 -21.52
CA PHE A 252 -7.86 -12.08 -21.73
C PHE A 252 -8.98 -12.54 -20.78
N ARG A 253 -8.94 -12.11 -19.50
CA ARG A 253 -9.93 -12.54 -18.50
C ARG A 253 -11.24 -11.73 -18.54
N HIS A 254 -11.15 -10.44 -18.83
CA HIS A 254 -12.26 -9.50 -18.63
C HIS A 254 -12.63 -8.73 -19.88
N GLY A 255 -11.93 -8.92 -21.01
CA GLY A 255 -12.07 -8.10 -22.21
C GLY A 255 -11.38 -6.73 -22.05
N PHE A 256 -11.68 -5.81 -22.96
CA PHE A 256 -11.18 -4.44 -22.92
C PHE A 256 -11.94 -3.60 -21.87
N VAL A 257 -11.71 -3.91 -20.60
CA VAL A 257 -12.30 -3.15 -19.48
C VAL A 257 -11.23 -2.30 -18.79
N SER A 258 -11.62 -1.09 -18.43
CA SER A 258 -10.79 -0.23 -17.58
C SER A 258 -10.69 -0.80 -16.16
N PHE A 259 -9.75 -0.28 -15.37
CA PHE A 259 -9.68 -0.65 -13.96
C PHE A 259 -10.95 -0.25 -13.18
N ASP A 260 -11.53 0.89 -13.56
CA ASP A 260 -12.78 1.39 -12.96
C ASP A 260 -13.98 0.47 -13.25
N GLU A 261 -14.11 0.00 -14.52
CA GLU A 261 -15.15 -0.98 -14.88
C GLU A 261 -14.93 -2.33 -14.18
N LEU A 262 -13.67 -2.72 -13.95
CA LEU A 262 -13.37 -3.93 -13.18
C LEU A 262 -13.80 -3.78 -11.72
N LEU A 263 -13.57 -2.61 -11.11
CA LEU A 263 -14.07 -2.26 -9.78
C LEU A 263 -15.61 -2.33 -9.69
N GLU A 264 -16.31 -1.85 -10.70
CA GLU A 264 -17.77 -1.88 -10.75
C GLU A 264 -18.31 -3.31 -10.88
N ARG A 265 -17.63 -4.16 -11.64
CA ARG A 265 -18.06 -5.57 -11.88
C ARG A 265 -17.71 -6.51 -10.73
N ALA A 266 -16.66 -6.23 -9.98
CA ALA A 266 -16.15 -7.07 -8.88
C ALA A 266 -16.94 -6.90 -7.57
N GLY A 267 -17.76 -5.88 -7.48
CA GLY A 267 -18.66 -5.59 -6.36
C GLY A 267 -20.11 -5.79 -6.77
#